data_8c54a6e91599e40aab11137121f0777f
#
_entry.id   8c54a6e91599e40aab11137121f0777f
#
_cell.length_a   1.000
_cell.length_b   1.000
_cell.length_c   1.000
_cell.angle_alpha   90.00
_cell.angle_beta   90.00
_cell.angle_gamma   90.00
#
_symmetry.space_group_name_H-M   'P 1'
#
loop_
_entity.id
_entity.type
_entity.pdbx_description
1 polymer ?
#
loop_
_entity_poly.entity_id
_entity_poly.type
_entity_poly.pdbx_seq_one_letter_code
_entity_poly.pdbx_strand_id
1 'polypeptide(L)'
;AELDKGKGPVPTILVQKGTLHVGDYIAAGACSGKVRAMMDDKGRRVKEAGPSTPVEILGLSDVPNAGEILVQTDNDKEAKNFAATFVAENKKNLLEETKAKMSLDDLFNQIQEGNLKELALVVKADVQGSVEAVKQSLVKLSNEEVAVRVIHGGVGAINESDVMLATASSAIIIGFNVRPDANAKSMAEQNGVDIRLYRVIYQAIEDVEAAMKGMLEPVYEEKVIGHAEVRQLFKASGVGTIAGSYVLDGTFQRGCKVRISREGNQIFEGNLASLKRFKDDVKEVRSGYECGLVFEGFNDLQEFDQVEAYIMVEVPR
;
A
#
# COMPACT_ATOMS: atom_id res chain seq x y z
N ALA A 1 -26.77 -0.50 -3.94
CA ALA A 1 -27.43 -1.05 -2.75
C ALA A 1 -26.75 -0.51 -1.49
N GLU A 2 -27.50 -0.34 -0.44
CA GLU A 2 -27.04 0.10 0.87
C GLU A 2 -27.52 -0.87 1.95
N LEU A 3 -26.91 -0.81 3.14
CA LEU A 3 -27.32 -1.56 4.30
C LEU A 3 -27.89 -0.60 5.36
N ASP A 4 -29.21 -0.54 5.47
CA ASP A 4 -29.90 0.26 6.48
C ASP A 4 -29.98 -0.52 7.80
N LYS A 5 -29.68 0.14 8.93
CA LYS A 5 -29.65 -0.50 10.27
C LYS A 5 -31.02 -1.05 10.73
N GLY A 6 -32.12 -0.49 10.21
CA GLY A 6 -33.50 -0.91 10.58
C GLY A 6 -34.19 -1.76 9.54
N LYS A 7 -33.91 -1.52 8.27
CA LYS A 7 -34.59 -2.15 7.13
C LYS A 7 -33.80 -3.32 6.53
N GLY A 8 -32.49 -3.42 6.82
CA GLY A 8 -31.59 -4.38 6.21
C GLY A 8 -31.12 -3.95 4.82
N PRO A 9 -30.83 -4.89 3.91
CA PRO A 9 -30.42 -4.59 2.55
C PRO A 9 -31.49 -3.82 1.77
N VAL A 10 -31.13 -2.67 1.21
CA VAL A 10 -31.99 -1.79 0.42
C VAL A 10 -31.33 -1.53 -0.95
N PRO A 11 -31.55 -2.39 -1.95
CA PRO A 11 -31.11 -2.15 -3.29
C PRO A 11 -32.10 -1.25 -4.05
N THR A 12 -31.57 -0.33 -4.85
CA THR A 12 -32.33 0.40 -5.85
C THR A 12 -32.20 -0.33 -7.18
N ILE A 13 -33.33 -0.71 -7.75
CA ILE A 13 -33.39 -1.43 -9.01
C ILE A 13 -34.10 -0.61 -10.08
N LEU A 14 -33.68 -0.81 -11.33
CA LEU A 14 -34.39 -0.29 -12.50
C LEU A 14 -35.08 -1.46 -13.20
N VAL A 15 -36.41 -1.46 -13.19
CA VAL A 15 -37.17 -2.47 -13.90
C VAL A 15 -36.98 -2.29 -15.41
N GLN A 16 -36.44 -3.31 -16.09
CA GLN A 16 -36.20 -3.28 -17.53
C GLN A 16 -37.29 -3.93 -18.33
N LYS A 17 -37.78 -5.09 -17.86
CA LYS A 17 -38.84 -5.87 -18.55
C LYS A 17 -39.81 -6.43 -17.53
N GLY A 18 -41.08 -6.52 -17.90
CA GLY A 18 -42.15 -7.03 -17.02
C GLY A 18 -42.61 -6.03 -15.99
N THR A 19 -43.37 -6.49 -15.00
CA THR A 19 -43.87 -5.69 -13.87
C THR A 19 -43.53 -6.42 -12.59
N LEU A 20 -42.82 -5.74 -11.66
CA LEU A 20 -42.49 -6.26 -10.36
C LEU A 20 -43.57 -5.90 -9.35
N HIS A 21 -44.01 -6.85 -8.54
CA HIS A 21 -45.04 -6.65 -7.52
C HIS A 21 -44.51 -6.92 -6.11
N VAL A 22 -45.12 -6.28 -5.15
CA VAL A 22 -44.92 -6.64 -3.74
C VAL A 22 -45.43 -8.08 -3.52
N GLY A 23 -44.54 -8.91 -3.00
CA GLY A 23 -44.82 -10.34 -2.78
C GLY A 23 -44.11 -11.28 -3.76
N ASP A 24 -43.52 -10.76 -4.84
CA ASP A 24 -42.74 -11.54 -5.78
C ASP A 24 -41.48 -12.12 -5.15
N TYR A 25 -41.11 -13.32 -5.58
CA TYR A 25 -39.81 -13.92 -5.26
C TYR A 25 -38.78 -13.46 -6.25
N ILE A 26 -37.63 -13.07 -5.74
CA ILE A 26 -36.56 -12.46 -6.55
C ILE A 26 -35.19 -13.05 -6.21
N ALA A 27 -34.31 -13.07 -7.20
CA ALA A 27 -32.90 -13.38 -7.04
C ALA A 27 -32.06 -12.32 -7.76
N ALA A 28 -30.96 -11.91 -7.14
CA ALA A 28 -29.99 -11.01 -7.71
C ALA A 28 -28.59 -11.47 -7.32
N GLY A 29 -27.82 -11.96 -8.29
CA GLY A 29 -26.50 -12.55 -8.02
C GLY A 29 -26.54 -13.64 -6.96
N ALA A 30 -25.80 -13.46 -5.89
CA ALA A 30 -25.74 -14.37 -4.74
C ALA A 30 -26.93 -14.21 -3.76
N CYS A 31 -27.76 -13.18 -3.95
CA CYS A 31 -28.83 -12.82 -3.03
C CYS A 31 -30.18 -13.32 -3.52
N SER A 32 -31.05 -13.76 -2.61
CA SER A 32 -32.43 -14.13 -2.91
C SER A 32 -33.36 -13.59 -1.84
N GLY A 33 -34.63 -13.48 -2.17
CA GLY A 33 -35.61 -13.01 -1.20
C GLY A 33 -37.02 -12.84 -1.76
N LYS A 34 -37.87 -12.22 -0.95
CA LYS A 34 -39.25 -11.87 -1.32
C LYS A 34 -39.44 -10.37 -1.16
N VAL A 35 -39.97 -9.71 -2.19
CA VAL A 35 -40.29 -8.30 -2.14
C VAL A 35 -41.30 -8.01 -1.04
N ARG A 36 -40.86 -7.44 0.08
CA ARG A 36 -41.72 -7.08 1.22
C ARG A 36 -42.37 -5.72 1.03
N ALA A 37 -41.63 -4.77 0.47
CA ALA A 37 -42.09 -3.43 0.15
C ALA A 37 -41.27 -2.86 -0.99
N MET A 38 -41.85 -1.94 -1.76
CA MET A 38 -41.17 -1.13 -2.76
C MET A 38 -41.47 0.35 -2.47
N MET A 39 -40.49 1.19 -2.76
CA MET A 39 -40.59 2.66 -2.65
C MET A 39 -40.15 3.31 -3.96
N ASP A 40 -40.88 4.36 -4.33
CA ASP A 40 -40.51 5.16 -5.49
C ASP A 40 -39.37 6.18 -5.17
N ASP A 41 -39.00 6.98 -6.17
CA ASP A 41 -37.98 8.04 -6.07
C ASP A 41 -38.34 9.15 -5.04
N LYS A 42 -39.59 9.20 -4.60
CA LYS A 42 -40.09 10.14 -3.57
C LYS A 42 -40.28 9.50 -2.20
N GLY A 43 -39.81 8.26 -2.03
CA GLY A 43 -39.95 7.49 -0.77
C GLY A 43 -41.38 7.03 -0.48
N ARG A 44 -42.29 7.03 -1.46
CA ARG A 44 -43.68 6.57 -1.27
C ARG A 44 -43.78 5.09 -1.60
N ARG A 45 -44.56 4.36 -0.80
CA ARG A 45 -44.82 2.94 -1.04
C ARG A 45 -45.61 2.71 -2.32
N VAL A 46 -45.10 1.85 -3.18
CA VAL A 46 -45.75 1.39 -4.40
C VAL A 46 -45.99 -0.12 -4.35
N LYS A 47 -47.05 -0.58 -4.98
CA LYS A 47 -47.41 -2.02 -5.03
C LYS A 47 -46.85 -2.73 -6.25
N GLU A 48 -46.64 -1.98 -7.33
CA GLU A 48 -46.12 -2.48 -8.59
C GLU A 48 -45.15 -1.50 -9.23
N ALA A 49 -44.21 -1.98 -10.03
CA ALA A 49 -43.27 -1.17 -10.78
C ALA A 49 -43.11 -1.77 -12.18
N GLY A 50 -43.46 -0.96 -13.22
CA GLY A 50 -43.32 -1.34 -14.61
C GLY A 50 -41.95 -0.99 -15.21
N PRO A 51 -41.75 -1.25 -16.51
CA PRO A 51 -40.51 -0.95 -17.19
C PRO A 51 -40.09 0.52 -17.08
N SER A 52 -38.77 0.76 -17.02
CA SER A 52 -38.13 2.07 -16.86
C SER A 52 -38.45 2.80 -15.55
N THR A 53 -38.96 2.07 -14.55
CA THR A 53 -39.29 2.63 -13.23
C THR A 53 -38.19 2.25 -12.23
N PRO A 54 -37.49 3.22 -11.63
CA PRO A 54 -36.58 2.96 -10.54
C PRO A 54 -37.34 2.78 -9.24
N VAL A 55 -37.02 1.73 -8.48
CA VAL A 55 -37.64 1.46 -7.17
C VAL A 55 -36.60 0.93 -6.18
N GLU A 56 -36.72 1.37 -4.95
CA GLU A 56 -36.04 0.74 -3.83
C GLU A 56 -36.87 -0.46 -3.36
N ILE A 57 -36.21 -1.59 -3.12
CA ILE A 57 -36.89 -2.79 -2.66
C ILE A 57 -36.37 -3.22 -1.28
N LEU A 58 -37.26 -3.81 -0.50
CA LEU A 58 -36.94 -4.44 0.79
C LEU A 58 -37.26 -5.92 0.72
N GLY A 59 -36.33 -6.75 1.22
CA GLY A 59 -36.60 -8.18 1.40
C GLY A 59 -35.59 -9.13 0.79
N LEU A 60 -34.48 -8.65 0.23
CA LEU A 60 -33.34 -9.50 -0.10
C LEU A 60 -32.61 -9.97 1.15
N SER A 61 -31.93 -11.10 1.02
CA SER A 61 -31.16 -11.73 2.10
C SER A 61 -29.86 -10.97 2.42
N ASP A 62 -29.28 -10.30 1.43
CA ASP A 62 -28.02 -9.59 1.53
C ASP A 62 -27.96 -8.46 0.48
N VAL A 63 -26.87 -7.68 0.49
CA VAL A 63 -26.63 -6.57 -0.44
C VAL A 63 -26.06 -7.13 -1.76
N PRO A 64 -26.79 -7.02 -2.88
CA PRO A 64 -26.28 -7.45 -4.18
C PRO A 64 -25.20 -6.49 -4.70
N ASN A 65 -24.32 -6.99 -5.56
CA ASN A 65 -23.33 -6.14 -6.22
C ASN A 65 -23.99 -5.16 -7.19
N ALA A 66 -23.30 -4.05 -7.50
CA ALA A 66 -23.78 -3.11 -8.47
C ALA A 66 -23.78 -3.71 -9.89
N GLY A 67 -24.85 -3.47 -10.65
CA GLY A 67 -25.00 -3.97 -12.02
C GLY A 67 -25.44 -5.44 -12.13
N GLU A 68 -25.69 -6.15 -11.04
CA GLU A 68 -26.26 -7.49 -11.08
C GLU A 68 -27.71 -7.48 -11.61
N ILE A 69 -28.03 -8.50 -12.37
CA ILE A 69 -29.37 -8.68 -12.93
C ILE A 69 -30.29 -9.24 -11.87
N LEU A 70 -31.40 -8.56 -11.61
CA LEU A 70 -32.48 -9.05 -10.78
C LEU A 70 -33.50 -9.82 -11.62
N VAL A 71 -33.79 -11.03 -11.19
CA VAL A 71 -34.76 -11.92 -11.85
C VAL A 71 -35.89 -12.25 -10.89
N GLN A 72 -37.14 -12.14 -11.35
CA GLN A 72 -38.32 -12.68 -10.67
C GLN A 72 -38.34 -14.20 -10.89
N THR A 73 -38.75 -14.93 -9.85
CA THR A 73 -38.90 -16.39 -9.87
C THR A 73 -40.30 -16.80 -9.36
N ASP A 74 -40.76 -17.97 -9.72
CA ASP A 74 -42.10 -18.42 -9.35
C ASP A 74 -42.24 -18.73 -7.85
N ASN A 75 -41.14 -19.13 -7.21
CA ASN A 75 -41.16 -19.51 -5.80
C ASN A 75 -39.80 -19.31 -5.09
N ASP A 76 -39.81 -19.33 -3.77
CA ASP A 76 -38.64 -19.15 -2.92
C ASP A 76 -37.51 -20.18 -3.18
N LYS A 77 -37.91 -21.42 -3.53
CA LYS A 77 -36.94 -22.48 -3.81
C LYS A 77 -36.14 -22.18 -5.06
N GLU A 78 -36.81 -21.71 -6.12
CA GLU A 78 -36.13 -21.31 -7.35
C GLU A 78 -35.20 -20.09 -7.14
N ALA A 79 -35.66 -19.08 -6.39
CA ALA A 79 -34.84 -17.94 -6.05
C ALA A 79 -33.55 -18.35 -5.32
N LYS A 80 -33.66 -19.24 -4.34
CA LYS A 80 -32.51 -19.79 -3.62
C LYS A 80 -31.60 -20.65 -4.50
N ASN A 81 -32.18 -21.47 -5.38
CA ASN A 81 -31.40 -22.26 -6.32
C ASN A 81 -30.64 -21.39 -7.30
N PHE A 82 -31.26 -20.34 -7.82
CA PHE A 82 -30.59 -19.38 -8.70
C PHE A 82 -29.38 -18.73 -8.00
N ALA A 83 -29.56 -18.23 -6.79
CA ALA A 83 -28.48 -17.65 -6.00
C ALA A 83 -27.35 -18.67 -5.70
N ALA A 84 -27.71 -19.90 -5.35
CA ALA A 84 -26.73 -20.97 -5.10
C ALA A 84 -25.93 -21.35 -6.36
N THR A 85 -26.59 -21.41 -7.52
CA THR A 85 -25.93 -21.69 -8.80
C THR A 85 -24.95 -20.57 -9.15
N PHE A 86 -25.36 -19.33 -9.00
CA PHE A 86 -24.51 -18.17 -9.23
C PHE A 86 -23.25 -18.18 -8.35
N VAL A 87 -23.39 -18.50 -7.06
CA VAL A 87 -22.25 -18.63 -6.14
C VAL A 87 -21.32 -19.77 -6.56
N ALA A 88 -21.89 -20.92 -6.99
CA ALA A 88 -21.10 -22.07 -7.42
C ALA A 88 -20.32 -21.80 -8.72
N GLU A 89 -20.94 -21.10 -9.68
CA GLU A 89 -20.30 -20.69 -10.93
C GLU A 89 -19.18 -19.69 -10.68
N ASN A 90 -19.41 -18.67 -9.87
CA ASN A 90 -18.39 -17.70 -9.51
C ASN A 90 -17.20 -18.34 -8.78
N LYS A 91 -17.48 -19.28 -7.86
CA LYS A 91 -16.41 -20.04 -7.18
C LYS A 91 -15.60 -20.87 -8.16
N LYS A 92 -16.25 -21.50 -9.14
CA LYS A 92 -15.59 -22.29 -10.18
C LYS A 92 -14.72 -21.39 -11.06
N ASN A 93 -15.23 -20.25 -11.53
CA ASN A 93 -14.49 -19.30 -12.34
C ASN A 93 -13.26 -18.76 -11.59
N LEU A 94 -13.40 -18.43 -10.31
CA LEU A 94 -12.30 -17.98 -9.47
C LEU A 94 -11.20 -19.05 -9.30
N LEU A 95 -11.61 -20.33 -9.15
CA LEU A 95 -10.68 -21.45 -9.07
C LEU A 95 -9.97 -21.72 -10.41
N GLU A 96 -10.65 -21.53 -11.54
CA GLU A 96 -10.06 -21.66 -12.87
C GLU A 96 -9.08 -20.51 -13.17
N GLU A 97 -9.41 -19.28 -12.80
CA GLU A 97 -8.51 -18.13 -12.90
C GLU A 97 -7.26 -18.31 -12.02
N THR A 98 -7.44 -18.83 -10.81
CA THR A 98 -6.33 -19.09 -9.88
C THR A 98 -5.42 -20.19 -10.42
N LYS A 99 -5.97 -21.24 -11.03
CA LYS A 99 -5.19 -22.32 -11.64
C LYS A 99 -4.47 -21.87 -12.92
N ALA A 100 -5.08 -20.99 -13.71
CA ALA A 100 -4.46 -20.43 -14.91
C ALA A 100 -3.26 -19.53 -14.59
N LYS A 101 -3.24 -18.91 -13.39
CA LYS A 101 -2.15 -18.06 -12.90
C LYS A 101 -1.00 -18.82 -12.23
N MET A 102 -1.11 -20.13 -12.02
CA MET A 102 -0.04 -20.96 -11.46
C MET A 102 0.76 -21.68 -12.54
N SER A 103 1.40 -20.94 -13.44
CA SER A 103 2.43 -21.49 -14.30
C SER A 103 3.80 -21.46 -13.60
N LEU A 104 4.75 -22.29 -14.07
CA LEU A 104 6.12 -22.28 -13.55
C LEU A 104 6.80 -20.92 -13.72
N ASP A 105 6.44 -20.17 -14.76
CA ASP A 105 6.95 -18.80 -14.99
C ASP A 105 6.41 -17.82 -13.93
N ASP A 106 5.15 -17.99 -13.49
CA ASP A 106 4.58 -17.22 -12.40
C ASP A 106 5.24 -17.54 -11.04
N LEU A 107 5.64 -18.82 -10.85
CA LEU A 107 6.40 -19.23 -9.65
C LEU A 107 7.81 -18.62 -9.64
N PHE A 108 8.46 -18.53 -10.80
CA PHE A 108 9.75 -17.85 -10.96
C PHE A 108 9.63 -16.35 -10.75
N ASN A 109 8.55 -15.73 -11.26
CA ASN A 109 8.24 -14.32 -11.02
C ASN A 109 7.96 -14.07 -9.52
N GLN A 110 7.18 -14.92 -8.85
CA GLN A 110 6.96 -14.83 -7.40
C GLN A 110 8.25 -14.98 -6.58
N ILE A 111 9.21 -15.77 -7.04
CA ILE A 111 10.54 -15.89 -6.38
C ILE A 111 11.40 -14.65 -6.63
N GLN A 112 11.30 -14.02 -7.80
CA GLN A 112 11.90 -12.70 -8.07
C GLN A 112 11.15 -11.56 -7.36
N GLU A 113 9.83 -11.69 -7.20
CA GLU A 113 8.95 -10.79 -6.46
C GLU A 113 9.12 -10.90 -4.92
N GLY A 114 10.03 -11.73 -4.42
CA GLY A 114 10.33 -11.86 -2.98
C GLY A 114 10.70 -10.55 -2.27
N ASN A 115 10.84 -9.46 -3.00
CA ASN A 115 11.00 -8.10 -2.49
C ASN A 115 9.73 -7.24 -2.63
N LEU A 116 8.63 -7.75 -3.21
CA LEU A 116 7.39 -6.98 -3.35
C LEU A 116 6.71 -6.85 -1.99
N LYS A 117 6.65 -5.62 -1.48
CA LYS A 117 5.92 -5.33 -0.24
C LYS A 117 4.42 -5.31 -0.53
N GLU A 118 3.61 -5.86 0.37
CA GLU A 118 2.15 -5.89 0.23
C GLU A 118 1.50 -4.94 1.25
N LEU A 119 0.68 -4.01 0.77
CA LEU A 119 -0.19 -3.18 1.59
C LEU A 119 -1.60 -3.76 1.57
N ALA A 120 -1.95 -4.46 2.63
CA ALA A 120 -3.25 -5.10 2.80
C ALA A 120 -4.29 -4.11 3.32
N LEU A 121 -5.47 -4.05 2.70
CA LEU A 121 -6.55 -3.13 3.04
C LEU A 121 -7.88 -3.86 3.22
N VAL A 122 -8.68 -3.40 4.19
CA VAL A 122 -10.10 -3.73 4.33
C VAL A 122 -10.90 -2.47 4.03
N VAL A 123 -11.84 -2.51 3.09
CA VAL A 123 -12.61 -1.35 2.65
C VAL A 123 -14.06 -1.47 3.12
N LYS A 124 -14.55 -0.47 3.84
CA LYS A 124 -15.97 -0.37 4.25
C LYS A 124 -16.53 0.96 3.75
N ALA A 125 -17.73 0.92 3.18
CA ALA A 125 -18.39 2.12 2.70
C ALA A 125 -19.90 2.11 2.99
N ASP A 126 -20.55 3.24 2.78
CA ASP A 126 -21.99 3.43 2.95
C ASP A 126 -22.83 2.65 1.93
N VAL A 127 -22.34 2.58 0.68
CA VAL A 127 -23.02 1.89 -0.43
C VAL A 127 -22.04 1.03 -1.23
N GLN A 128 -22.57 0.00 -1.92
CA GLN A 128 -21.77 -0.94 -2.70
C GLN A 128 -20.95 -0.27 -3.81
N GLY A 129 -21.52 0.71 -4.51
CA GLY A 129 -20.80 1.46 -5.54
C GLY A 129 -19.59 2.22 -5.00
N SER A 130 -19.68 2.75 -3.77
CA SER A 130 -18.56 3.39 -3.08
C SER A 130 -17.46 2.37 -2.74
N VAL A 131 -17.82 1.17 -2.27
CA VAL A 131 -16.85 0.09 -2.01
C VAL A 131 -16.06 -0.24 -3.27
N GLU A 132 -16.76 -0.44 -4.40
CA GLU A 132 -16.14 -0.79 -5.68
C GLU A 132 -15.25 0.34 -6.21
N ALA A 133 -15.73 1.60 -6.15
CA ALA A 133 -14.97 2.76 -6.62
C ALA A 133 -13.68 2.95 -5.81
N VAL A 134 -13.75 2.87 -4.47
CA VAL A 134 -12.59 2.98 -3.59
C VAL A 134 -11.63 1.83 -3.84
N LYS A 135 -12.12 0.58 -3.88
CA LYS A 135 -11.30 -0.61 -4.17
C LYS A 135 -10.54 -0.48 -5.48
N GLN A 136 -11.24 -0.14 -6.58
CA GLN A 136 -10.63 0.00 -7.90
C GLN A 136 -9.59 1.13 -7.94
N SER A 137 -9.85 2.24 -7.26
CA SER A 137 -8.94 3.38 -7.21
C SER A 137 -7.68 3.05 -6.42
N LEU A 138 -7.81 2.36 -5.27
CA LEU A 138 -6.67 2.00 -4.44
C LEU A 138 -5.80 0.89 -5.07
N VAL A 139 -6.41 -0.12 -5.70
CA VAL A 139 -5.65 -1.19 -6.38
C VAL A 139 -4.84 -0.65 -7.55
N LYS A 140 -5.30 0.41 -8.25
CA LYS A 140 -4.55 1.06 -9.34
C LYS A 140 -3.25 1.74 -8.88
N LEU A 141 -3.08 2.01 -7.60
CA LEU A 141 -1.86 2.59 -7.05
C LEU A 141 -0.70 1.60 -6.97
N SER A 142 -0.98 0.29 -7.11
CA SER A 142 0.04 -0.76 -7.09
C SER A 142 1.13 -0.48 -8.11
N ASN A 143 2.38 -0.67 -7.70
CA ASN A 143 3.57 -0.52 -8.53
C ASN A 143 4.47 -1.77 -8.40
N GLU A 144 5.66 -1.73 -9.00
CA GLU A 144 6.60 -2.85 -9.00
C GLU A 144 7.24 -3.13 -7.63
N GLU A 145 7.13 -2.22 -6.67
CA GLU A 145 7.75 -2.32 -5.35
C GLU A 145 6.72 -2.59 -4.24
N VAL A 146 5.49 -2.07 -4.38
CA VAL A 146 4.40 -2.24 -3.40
C VAL A 146 3.09 -2.59 -4.11
N ALA A 147 2.52 -3.75 -3.75
CA ALA A 147 1.20 -4.16 -4.21
C ALA A 147 0.13 -3.77 -3.19
N VAL A 148 -0.88 -3.02 -3.63
CA VAL A 148 -2.07 -2.71 -2.83
C VAL A 148 -3.09 -3.83 -3.01
N ARG A 149 -3.42 -4.54 -1.93
CA ARG A 149 -4.37 -5.65 -1.95
C ARG A 149 -5.55 -5.39 -1.05
N VAL A 150 -6.74 -5.29 -1.64
CA VAL A 150 -7.98 -5.22 -0.87
C VAL A 150 -8.44 -6.64 -0.55
N ILE A 151 -8.30 -7.04 0.73
CA ILE A 151 -8.62 -8.37 1.23
C ILE A 151 -10.14 -8.55 1.32
N HIS A 152 -10.83 -7.51 1.80
CA HIS A 152 -12.27 -7.52 2.00
C HIS A 152 -12.86 -6.15 1.68
N GLY A 153 -14.05 -6.17 1.05
CA GLY A 153 -14.85 -4.97 0.83
C GLY A 153 -16.31 -5.24 1.22
N GLY A 154 -16.91 -4.34 1.98
CA GLY A 154 -18.28 -4.51 2.43
C GLY A 154 -19.00 -3.21 2.73
N VAL A 155 -20.34 -3.29 2.73
CA VAL A 155 -21.22 -2.16 2.99
C VAL A 155 -21.57 -2.09 4.48
N GLY A 156 -21.74 -0.88 4.98
CA GLY A 156 -22.17 -0.61 6.36
C GLY A 156 -21.03 -0.20 7.30
N ALA A 157 -21.35 -0.10 8.59
CA ALA A 157 -20.39 0.28 9.62
C ALA A 157 -19.25 -0.72 9.75
N ILE A 158 -18.09 -0.25 10.20
CA ILE A 158 -16.98 -1.13 10.55
C ILE A 158 -17.33 -1.85 11.85
N ASN A 159 -17.25 -3.17 11.82
CA ASN A 159 -17.63 -4.05 12.93
C ASN A 159 -16.43 -4.85 13.48
N GLU A 160 -16.66 -5.62 14.55
CA GLU A 160 -15.63 -6.44 15.19
C GLU A 160 -15.00 -7.46 14.24
N SER A 161 -15.79 -8.07 13.33
CA SER A 161 -15.28 -9.05 12.36
C SER A 161 -14.30 -8.41 11.35
N ASP A 162 -14.55 -7.15 10.94
CA ASP A 162 -13.65 -6.41 10.09
C ASP A 162 -12.30 -6.15 10.80
N VAL A 163 -12.34 -5.81 12.08
CA VAL A 163 -11.14 -5.60 12.90
C VAL A 163 -10.38 -6.90 13.11
N MET A 164 -11.07 -8.01 13.39
CA MET A 164 -10.43 -9.32 13.52
C MET A 164 -9.73 -9.74 12.22
N LEU A 165 -10.38 -9.53 11.07
CA LEU A 165 -9.79 -9.81 9.77
C LEU A 165 -8.56 -8.94 9.52
N ALA A 166 -8.65 -7.64 9.81
CA ALA A 166 -7.54 -6.71 9.67
C ALA A 166 -6.35 -7.09 10.59
N THR A 167 -6.63 -7.49 11.83
CA THR A 167 -5.60 -7.98 12.76
C THR A 167 -4.90 -9.22 12.21
N ALA A 168 -5.65 -10.21 11.72
CA ALA A 168 -5.09 -11.46 11.19
C ALA A 168 -4.25 -11.27 9.91
N SER A 169 -4.51 -10.20 9.16
CA SER A 169 -3.88 -9.92 7.87
C SER A 169 -2.94 -8.72 7.91
N SER A 170 -2.69 -8.12 9.07
CA SER A 170 -1.93 -6.87 9.24
C SER A 170 -2.41 -5.76 8.30
N ALA A 171 -3.73 -5.68 8.10
CA ALA A 171 -4.36 -4.76 7.17
C ALA A 171 -4.79 -3.44 7.84
N ILE A 172 -4.84 -2.37 7.04
CA ILE A 172 -5.44 -1.08 7.42
C ILE A 172 -6.91 -1.09 7.02
N ILE A 173 -7.78 -0.56 7.87
CA ILE A 173 -9.21 -0.43 7.57
C ILE A 173 -9.49 0.96 7.01
N ILE A 174 -10.02 1.01 5.79
CA ILE A 174 -10.47 2.22 5.11
C ILE A 174 -11.98 2.32 5.21
N GLY A 175 -12.46 3.29 5.95
CA GLY A 175 -13.89 3.61 6.06
C GLY A 175 -14.28 4.81 5.21
N PHE A 176 -15.14 4.62 4.21
CA PHE A 176 -15.64 5.69 3.35
C PHE A 176 -17.09 6.02 3.69
N ASN A 177 -17.35 7.23 4.19
CA ASN A 177 -18.66 7.70 4.69
C ASN A 177 -19.27 6.84 5.82
N VAL A 178 -18.49 5.98 6.45
CA VAL A 178 -18.93 5.12 7.56
C VAL A 178 -18.12 5.39 8.81
N ARG A 179 -18.59 4.85 9.94
CA ARG A 179 -17.89 4.94 11.21
C ARG A 179 -17.80 3.55 11.85
N PRO A 180 -16.77 3.30 12.67
CA PRO A 180 -16.69 2.08 13.44
C PRO A 180 -17.77 2.07 14.54
N ASP A 181 -18.28 0.89 14.85
CA ASP A 181 -19.09 0.65 16.05
C ASP A 181 -18.20 0.84 17.29
N ALA A 182 -18.83 1.07 18.45
CA ALA A 182 -18.10 1.32 19.70
C ALA A 182 -17.16 0.16 20.07
N ASN A 183 -17.62 -1.08 19.90
CA ASN A 183 -16.82 -2.28 20.17
C ASN A 183 -15.67 -2.42 19.17
N ALA A 184 -15.94 -2.21 17.87
CA ALA A 184 -14.91 -2.26 16.82
C ALA A 184 -13.81 -1.23 17.07
N LYS A 185 -14.18 -0.01 17.52
CA LYS A 185 -13.20 1.02 17.86
C LYS A 185 -12.28 0.58 19.01
N SER A 186 -12.88 0.11 20.11
CA SER A 186 -12.11 -0.37 21.28
C SER A 186 -11.22 -1.57 20.93
N MET A 187 -11.72 -2.49 20.11
CA MET A 187 -10.96 -3.66 19.65
C MET A 187 -9.79 -3.25 18.75
N ALA A 188 -9.98 -2.29 17.85
CA ALA A 188 -8.93 -1.78 16.99
C ALA A 188 -7.81 -1.13 17.80
N GLU A 189 -8.16 -0.31 18.81
CA GLU A 189 -7.19 0.30 19.73
C GLU A 189 -6.39 -0.76 20.50
N GLN A 190 -7.04 -1.82 20.98
CA GLN A 190 -6.38 -2.92 21.71
C GLN A 190 -5.46 -3.76 20.84
N ASN A 191 -5.84 -4.00 19.59
CA ASN A 191 -5.07 -4.83 18.64
C ASN A 191 -4.10 -4.02 17.78
N GLY A 192 -4.04 -2.69 17.92
CA GLY A 192 -3.17 -1.84 17.12
C GLY A 192 -3.56 -1.75 15.63
N VAL A 193 -4.85 -1.96 15.31
CA VAL A 193 -5.35 -1.85 13.93
C VAL A 193 -5.64 -0.39 13.60
N ASP A 194 -5.05 0.11 12.53
CA ASP A 194 -5.29 1.47 12.04
C ASP A 194 -6.62 1.54 11.27
N ILE A 195 -7.51 2.44 11.72
CA ILE A 195 -8.78 2.74 11.07
C ILE A 195 -8.73 4.16 10.53
N ARG A 196 -8.78 4.31 9.21
CA ARG A 196 -8.80 5.58 8.51
C ARG A 196 -10.18 5.87 7.94
N LEU A 197 -10.71 7.05 8.23
CA LEU A 197 -12.07 7.45 7.86
C LEU A 197 -12.02 8.61 6.85
N TYR A 198 -12.66 8.41 5.70
CA TYR A 198 -12.67 9.38 4.61
C TYR A 198 -14.08 9.72 4.15
N ARG A 199 -14.24 10.92 3.63
CA ARG A 199 -15.45 11.39 2.93
C ARG A 199 -15.17 11.77 1.48
N VAL A 200 -13.91 11.92 1.13
CA VAL A 200 -13.43 12.29 -0.19
C VAL A 200 -12.41 11.24 -0.63
N ILE A 201 -12.61 10.65 -1.81
CA ILE A 201 -11.78 9.54 -2.29
C ILE A 201 -10.31 9.95 -2.50
N TYR A 202 -10.06 11.19 -2.91
CA TYR A 202 -8.71 11.70 -3.14
C TYR A 202 -7.85 11.68 -1.88
N GLN A 203 -8.43 11.97 -0.72
CA GLN A 203 -7.72 11.90 0.56
C GLN A 203 -7.28 10.46 0.90
N ALA A 204 -8.15 9.48 0.60
CA ALA A 204 -7.80 8.08 0.79
C ALA A 204 -6.66 7.64 -0.15
N ILE A 205 -6.66 8.12 -1.39
CA ILE A 205 -5.60 7.87 -2.37
C ILE A 205 -4.28 8.47 -1.89
N GLU A 206 -4.26 9.75 -1.51
CA GLU A 206 -3.06 10.46 -1.03
C GLU A 206 -2.45 9.78 0.21
N ASP A 207 -3.28 9.39 1.18
CA ASP A 207 -2.82 8.73 2.40
C ASP A 207 -2.27 7.31 2.11
N VAL A 208 -2.88 6.57 1.19
CA VAL A 208 -2.39 5.24 0.78
C VAL A 208 -1.09 5.37 -0.01
N GLU A 209 -0.96 6.35 -0.90
CA GLU A 209 0.32 6.64 -1.59
C GLU A 209 1.42 7.01 -0.60
N ALA A 210 1.12 7.82 0.41
CA ALA A 210 2.06 8.17 1.46
C ALA A 210 2.47 6.95 2.29
N ALA A 211 1.52 6.05 2.61
CA ALA A 211 1.80 4.79 3.30
C ALA A 211 2.70 3.87 2.46
N MET A 212 2.44 3.75 1.15
CA MET A 212 3.28 2.97 0.23
C MET A 212 4.71 3.52 0.19
N LYS A 213 4.89 4.84 0.06
CA LYS A 213 6.21 5.47 0.11
C LYS A 213 6.94 5.20 1.41
N GLY A 214 6.23 5.26 2.54
CA GLY A 214 6.79 4.96 3.87
C GLY A 214 7.18 3.48 4.07
N MET A 215 6.64 2.58 3.26
CA MET A 215 7.03 1.16 3.28
C MET A 215 8.33 0.89 2.51
N LEU A 216 8.72 1.78 1.58
CA LEU A 216 9.92 1.59 0.77
C LEU A 216 11.18 1.77 1.61
N GLU A 217 12.24 1.05 1.25
CA GLU A 217 13.54 1.30 1.84
C GLU A 217 14.12 2.61 1.31
N PRO A 218 14.79 3.39 2.17
CA PRO A 218 15.41 4.63 1.73
C PRO A 218 16.46 4.34 0.65
N VAL A 219 16.41 5.09 -0.43
CA VAL A 219 17.43 5.04 -1.47
C VAL A 219 18.53 5.99 -1.07
N TYR A 220 19.76 5.47 -1.01
CA TYR A 220 20.94 6.27 -0.75
C TYR A 220 21.70 6.52 -2.02
N GLU A 221 21.96 7.78 -2.32
CA GLU A 221 22.87 8.18 -3.39
C GLU A 221 24.20 8.63 -2.81
N GLU A 222 25.26 8.34 -3.57
CA GLU A 222 26.59 8.83 -3.24
C GLU A 222 26.70 10.30 -3.57
N LYS A 223 27.02 11.11 -2.58
CA LYS A 223 27.31 12.52 -2.75
C LYS A 223 28.78 12.79 -2.43
N VAL A 224 29.54 13.14 -3.43
CA VAL A 224 30.92 13.62 -3.26
C VAL A 224 30.88 14.93 -2.47
N ILE A 225 31.67 14.99 -1.39
CA ILE A 225 31.73 16.14 -0.48
C ILE A 225 33.06 16.89 -0.54
N GLY A 226 34.10 16.31 -1.15
CA GLY A 226 35.36 17.00 -1.34
C GLY A 226 36.47 16.12 -1.86
N HIS A 227 37.52 16.77 -2.35
CA HIS A 227 38.74 16.13 -2.86
C HIS A 227 39.96 16.63 -2.09
N ALA A 228 40.93 15.74 -1.86
CA ALA A 228 42.20 16.06 -1.24
C ALA A 228 43.35 15.34 -1.96
N GLU A 229 44.51 15.93 -1.89
CA GLU A 229 45.76 15.37 -2.44
C GLU A 229 46.73 15.02 -1.32
N VAL A 230 47.26 13.80 -1.31
CA VAL A 230 48.28 13.38 -0.36
C VAL A 230 49.60 14.05 -0.66
N ARG A 231 50.11 14.85 0.26
CA ARG A 231 51.37 15.58 0.09
C ARG A 231 52.55 14.97 0.84
N GLN A 232 52.28 14.35 1.98
CA GLN A 232 53.31 13.77 2.82
C GLN A 232 52.77 12.58 3.63
N LEU A 233 53.63 11.59 3.85
CA LEU A 233 53.26 10.39 4.61
C LEU A 233 53.99 10.35 5.96
N PHE A 234 53.21 10.08 6.99
CA PHE A 234 53.71 9.91 8.37
C PHE A 234 53.40 8.51 8.87
N LYS A 235 54.40 7.82 9.43
CA LYS A 235 54.17 6.53 10.08
C LYS A 235 54.05 6.75 11.60
N ALA A 236 52.89 6.36 12.15
CA ALA A 236 52.62 6.44 13.58
C ALA A 236 52.46 5.02 14.16
N SER A 237 53.24 4.73 15.21
CA SER A 237 53.16 3.45 15.93
C SER A 237 51.74 3.28 16.54
N GLY A 238 51.05 2.21 16.16
CA GLY A 238 49.71 1.88 16.66
C GLY A 238 48.54 2.47 15.88
N VAL A 239 48.78 3.38 14.90
CA VAL A 239 47.72 4.00 14.08
C VAL A 239 47.86 3.64 12.60
N GLY A 240 49.05 3.27 12.17
CA GLY A 240 49.34 2.99 10.74
C GLY A 240 49.95 4.20 10.00
N THR A 241 49.69 4.26 8.71
CA THR A 241 50.13 5.36 7.84
C THR A 241 49.12 6.51 7.88
N ILE A 242 49.60 7.71 8.23
CA ILE A 242 48.81 8.94 8.21
C ILE A 242 49.15 9.69 6.92
N ALA A 243 48.16 9.94 6.08
CA ALA A 243 48.30 10.78 4.89
C ALA A 243 48.16 12.26 5.27
N GLY A 244 49.26 12.99 5.26
CA GLY A 244 49.22 14.44 5.31
C GLY A 244 48.72 14.97 3.97
N SER A 245 47.47 15.38 3.95
CA SER A 245 46.75 15.75 2.71
C SER A 245 46.33 17.22 2.74
N TYR A 246 46.20 17.77 1.56
CA TYR A 246 45.67 19.11 1.35
C TYR A 246 44.30 19.03 0.68
N VAL A 247 43.29 19.65 1.30
CA VAL A 247 41.93 19.65 0.79
C VAL A 247 41.83 20.64 -0.38
N LEU A 248 41.57 20.12 -1.58
CA LEU A 248 41.53 20.92 -2.82
C LEU A 248 40.17 21.63 -2.94
N ASP A 249 39.10 20.92 -2.71
CA ASP A 249 37.74 21.45 -2.74
C ASP A 249 36.83 20.76 -1.69
N GLY A 250 35.65 21.32 -1.48
CA GLY A 250 34.64 20.78 -0.60
C GLY A 250 35.03 20.72 0.87
N THR A 251 34.56 19.67 1.56
CA THR A 251 34.77 19.51 3.01
C THR A 251 34.87 18.05 3.37
N PHE A 252 35.97 17.64 3.99
CA PHE A 252 36.11 16.30 4.59
C PHE A 252 35.43 16.26 5.94
N GLN A 253 34.64 15.22 6.18
CA GLN A 253 33.96 15.01 7.45
C GLN A 253 34.44 13.71 8.11
N ARG A 254 34.50 13.68 9.43
CA ARG A 254 34.84 12.47 10.17
C ARG A 254 33.81 11.37 9.91
N GLY A 255 34.29 10.18 9.52
CA GLY A 255 33.45 9.01 9.25
C GLY A 255 32.83 9.02 7.84
N CYS A 256 33.22 9.91 6.96
CA CYS A 256 32.86 9.82 5.53
C CYS A 256 33.52 8.59 4.89
N LYS A 257 32.98 8.14 3.78
CA LYS A 257 33.62 7.17 2.91
C LYS A 257 34.60 7.86 1.99
N VAL A 258 35.63 7.14 1.58
CA VAL A 258 36.68 7.70 0.72
C VAL A 258 37.05 6.71 -0.39
N ARG A 259 37.38 7.28 -1.55
CA ARG A 259 38.05 6.59 -2.66
C ARG A 259 39.41 7.17 -2.83
N ILE A 260 40.40 6.32 -3.02
CA ILE A 260 41.77 6.76 -3.31
C ILE A 260 42.10 6.33 -4.72
N SER A 261 42.62 7.27 -5.49
CA SER A 261 43.07 7.03 -6.87
C SER A 261 44.53 7.42 -7.03
N ARG A 262 45.25 6.61 -7.79
CA ARG A 262 46.65 6.80 -8.18
C ARG A 262 46.73 6.78 -9.71
N GLU A 263 47.24 7.85 -10.29
CA GLU A 263 47.35 7.99 -11.77
C GLU A 263 46.01 7.71 -12.49
N GLY A 264 44.89 8.10 -11.89
CA GLY A 264 43.56 7.91 -12.45
C GLY A 264 42.93 6.54 -12.22
N ASN A 265 43.65 5.61 -11.58
CA ASN A 265 43.10 4.27 -11.22
C ASN A 265 42.69 4.24 -9.75
N GLN A 266 41.48 3.78 -9.45
CA GLN A 266 41.05 3.58 -8.09
C GLN A 266 41.81 2.40 -7.44
N ILE A 267 42.48 2.67 -6.33
CA ILE A 267 43.29 1.69 -5.60
C ILE A 267 42.68 1.25 -4.30
N PHE A 268 41.77 2.08 -3.71
CA PHE A 268 41.10 1.79 -2.46
C PHE A 268 39.72 2.45 -2.39
N GLU A 269 38.80 1.79 -1.72
CA GLU A 269 37.51 2.33 -1.31
C GLU A 269 37.20 1.83 0.11
N GLY A 270 36.85 2.74 1.02
CA GLY A 270 36.60 2.36 2.42
C GLY A 270 36.22 3.54 3.30
N ASN A 271 36.34 3.35 4.61
CA ASN A 271 36.00 4.38 5.58
C ASN A 271 37.20 5.21 6.01
N LEU A 272 36.96 6.49 6.29
CA LEU A 272 37.92 7.36 6.92
C LEU A 272 37.92 7.07 8.43
N ALA A 273 38.97 6.40 8.92
CA ALA A 273 39.11 6.01 10.33
C ALA A 273 39.35 7.22 11.24
N SER A 274 40.16 8.19 10.78
CA SER A 274 40.46 9.40 11.57
C SER A 274 40.73 10.61 10.68
N LEU A 275 40.22 11.77 11.11
CA LEU A 275 40.44 13.06 10.49
C LEU A 275 41.10 13.97 11.54
N LYS A 276 42.33 14.40 11.27
CA LYS A 276 43.12 15.23 12.18
C LYS A 276 43.55 16.51 11.53
N ARG A 277 43.67 17.57 12.34
CA ARG A 277 44.35 18.80 11.96
C ARG A 277 45.44 19.06 12.96
N PHE A 278 46.69 19.11 12.49
CA PHE A 278 47.90 19.05 13.33
C PHE A 278 47.92 17.76 14.19
N LYS A 279 47.63 17.88 15.49
CA LYS A 279 47.59 16.75 16.44
C LYS A 279 46.18 16.47 16.96
N ASP A 280 45.22 17.35 16.67
CA ASP A 280 43.87 17.30 17.21
C ASP A 280 42.90 16.60 16.27
N ASP A 281 42.02 15.76 16.83
CA ASP A 281 40.91 15.17 16.09
C ASP A 281 39.84 16.26 15.80
N VAL A 282 39.44 16.38 14.56
CA VAL A 282 38.46 17.38 14.12
C VAL A 282 37.24 16.71 13.49
N LYS A 283 36.11 17.42 13.52
CA LYS A 283 34.86 16.92 12.92
C LYS A 283 34.82 17.13 11.39
N GLU A 284 35.37 18.27 10.95
CA GLU A 284 35.42 18.63 9.52
C GLU A 284 36.68 19.42 9.19
N VAL A 285 37.10 19.32 7.92
CA VAL A 285 38.17 20.15 7.34
C VAL A 285 37.73 20.66 5.98
N ARG A 286 37.79 21.96 5.76
CA ARG A 286 37.35 22.63 4.53
C ARG A 286 38.49 22.78 3.55
N SER A 287 38.13 23.07 2.30
CA SER A 287 39.10 23.38 1.23
C SER A 287 40.09 24.47 1.66
N GLY A 288 41.35 24.32 1.19
CA GLY A 288 42.44 25.23 1.50
C GLY A 288 43.20 24.94 2.79
N TYR A 289 42.83 23.85 3.51
CA TYR A 289 43.51 23.47 4.75
C TYR A 289 44.19 22.10 4.62
N GLU A 290 45.25 21.95 5.38
CA GLU A 290 45.96 20.68 5.53
C GLU A 290 45.28 19.82 6.61
N CYS A 291 45.26 18.51 6.40
CA CYS A 291 44.72 17.52 7.33
C CYS A 291 45.49 16.22 7.30
N GLY A 292 45.39 15.44 8.37
CA GLY A 292 45.87 14.07 8.45
C GLY A 292 44.72 13.11 8.28
N LEU A 293 44.77 12.26 7.26
CA LEU A 293 43.79 11.24 6.97
C LEU A 293 44.34 9.87 7.34
N VAL A 294 43.53 9.08 8.05
CA VAL A 294 43.83 7.66 8.34
C VAL A 294 42.70 6.83 7.78
N PHE A 295 43.04 5.85 6.95
CA PHE A 295 42.07 4.99 6.27
C PHE A 295 41.94 3.65 7.00
N GLU A 296 40.76 3.12 7.06
CA GLU A 296 40.51 1.84 7.70
C GLU A 296 41.03 0.68 6.84
N GLY A 297 42.01 -0.06 7.35
CA GLY A 297 42.55 -1.25 6.67
C GLY A 297 43.46 -0.97 5.47
N PHE A 298 43.83 0.30 5.19
CA PHE A 298 44.69 0.65 4.05
C PHE A 298 45.90 1.48 4.45
N ASN A 299 47.09 1.02 4.10
CA ASN A 299 48.38 1.65 4.44
C ASN A 299 49.30 1.89 3.25
N ASP A 300 48.95 1.39 2.06
CA ASP A 300 49.76 1.52 0.84
C ASP A 300 49.50 2.83 0.10
N LEU A 301 49.81 3.94 0.78
CA LEU A 301 49.65 5.30 0.30
C LEU A 301 50.95 5.79 -0.32
N GLN A 302 50.83 6.67 -1.35
CA GLN A 302 51.95 7.37 -1.97
C GLN A 302 51.66 8.86 -2.03
N GLU A 303 52.71 9.66 -2.18
CA GLU A 303 52.56 11.08 -2.43
C GLU A 303 51.89 11.30 -3.77
N PHE A 304 51.00 12.29 -3.86
CA PHE A 304 50.14 12.63 -4.97
C PHE A 304 48.95 11.69 -5.22
N ASP A 305 48.71 10.72 -4.34
CA ASP A 305 47.44 10.02 -4.37
C ASP A 305 46.26 10.99 -4.15
N GLN A 306 45.23 10.82 -4.95
CA GLN A 306 44.03 11.65 -4.85
C GLN A 306 42.97 10.94 -3.98
N VAL A 307 42.40 11.66 -3.03
CA VAL A 307 41.39 11.17 -2.14
C VAL A 307 40.08 11.90 -2.37
N GLU A 308 39.07 11.18 -2.80
CA GLU A 308 37.70 11.66 -2.93
C GLU A 308 36.93 11.25 -1.68
N ALA A 309 36.30 12.21 -1.00
CA ALA A 309 35.41 11.97 0.11
C ALA A 309 33.95 12.00 -0.33
N TYR A 310 33.15 11.02 0.06
CA TYR A 310 31.73 10.98 -0.23
C TYR A 310 30.92 10.49 0.96
N ILE A 311 29.64 10.81 0.97
CA ILE A 311 28.66 10.37 1.96
C ILE A 311 27.45 9.76 1.24
N MET A 312 26.83 8.80 1.88
CA MET A 312 25.54 8.29 1.44
C MET A 312 24.44 9.21 1.97
N VAL A 313 23.70 9.85 1.04
CA VAL A 313 22.60 10.76 1.37
C VAL A 313 21.31 10.08 0.99
N GLU A 314 20.35 10.06 1.91
CA GLU A 314 19.01 9.59 1.63
C GLU A 314 18.32 10.53 0.65
N VAL A 315 17.84 9.97 -0.47
CA VAL A 315 17.10 10.72 -1.49
C VAL A 315 15.61 10.48 -1.27
N PRO A 316 14.80 11.52 -1.06
CA PRO A 316 13.34 11.38 -0.97
C PRO A 316 12.77 10.91 -2.31
N ARG A 317 11.91 9.89 -2.25
CA ARG A 317 11.18 9.31 -3.40
C ARG A 317 9.82 9.97 -3.62
#